data_4e157e010a48ba49893ebef27f8a58f3
#
_entry.id   4e157e010a48ba49893ebef27f8a58f3
#
_cell.length_a   1.000
_cell.length_b   1.000
_cell.length_c   1.000
_cell.angle_alpha   90.00
_cell.angle_beta   90.00
_cell.angle_gamma   90.00
#
_symmetry.space_group_name_H-M   'P 1'
#
loop_
_entity.id
_entity.type
_entity.pdbx_description
1 polymer ?
#
loop_
_entity_poly.entity_id
_entity_poly.type
_entity_poly.pdbx_seq_one_letter_code
_entity_poly.pdbx_strand_id
1 'polypeptide(L)'
;MNILLKSLSKNNLIQLSLVFIFFISPKGFSETNIWKDQSSAKDLICLAENIYWEARNQSLEGKLAVAHVTINRVKSNKFPNDVCGVVKQAKFYPSGKIDLHSCQFSWYCDGKSDKPKNFKSWEDAKSIAADFLKRNPSDFTKGSLWYHNLDVSPGWSTSMQKALVVGDHIFYKEQT
;
A
#
# COMPACT_ATOMS: atom_id res chain seq x y z
N MET A 1 -29.06 75.14 -56.18
CA MET A 1 -30.40 74.71 -56.55
C MET A 1 -30.77 73.54 -55.72
N ASN A 2 -31.54 73.78 -54.66
CA ASN A 2 -32.57 72.98 -53.98
C ASN A 2 -32.41 71.45 -54.10
N ILE A 3 -32.57 70.60 -53.08
CA ILE A 3 -33.80 70.42 -52.26
C ILE A 3 -33.49 69.44 -51.10
N LEU A 4 -33.89 69.85 -49.89
CA LEU A 4 -34.62 69.18 -48.84
C LEU A 4 -34.11 67.83 -48.19
N LEU A 5 -33.79 67.97 -46.96
CA LEU A 5 -34.28 67.29 -45.74
C LEU A 5 -35.22 66.08 -45.95
N LYS A 6 -34.88 64.97 -45.35
CA LYS A 6 -35.84 64.30 -44.45
C LYS A 6 -35.10 63.48 -43.38
N SER A 7 -35.36 63.87 -42.15
CA SER A 7 -35.22 63.13 -40.92
C SER A 7 -35.92 61.78 -40.96
N LEU A 8 -35.31 60.74 -40.45
CA LEU A 8 -36.04 59.66 -39.75
C LEU A 8 -35.14 59.04 -38.69
N SER A 9 -35.48 59.41 -37.48
CA SER A 9 -35.14 58.72 -36.28
C SER A 9 -35.56 57.23 -36.37
N LYS A 10 -34.63 56.30 -36.07
CA LYS A 10 -35.01 55.00 -35.53
C LYS A 10 -34.00 54.55 -34.48
N ASN A 11 -34.47 54.61 -33.26
CA ASN A 11 -33.86 53.97 -32.08
C ASN A 11 -33.58 52.51 -32.38
N ASN A 12 -32.33 52.14 -32.48
CA ASN A 12 -31.92 50.76 -32.36
C ASN A 12 -31.50 50.53 -30.92
N LEU A 13 -32.49 50.08 -30.11
CA LEU A 13 -32.22 49.41 -28.85
C LEU A 13 -31.39 48.15 -29.15
N ILE A 14 -30.09 48.26 -28.90
CA ILE A 14 -29.25 47.08 -28.81
C ILE A 14 -29.60 46.37 -27.50
N GLN A 15 -30.45 45.35 -27.62
CA GLN A 15 -30.70 44.42 -26.53
C GLN A 15 -29.41 43.67 -26.23
N LEU A 16 -28.69 44.11 -25.21
CA LEU A 16 -27.59 43.31 -24.62
C LEU A 16 -28.22 42.06 -23.99
N SER A 17 -28.24 40.98 -24.75
CA SER A 17 -28.49 39.65 -24.21
C SER A 17 -27.33 39.31 -23.29
N LEU A 18 -27.52 39.45 -21.98
CA LEU A 18 -26.61 38.89 -20.97
C LEU A 18 -26.69 37.35 -21.10
N VAL A 19 -25.74 36.79 -21.86
CA VAL A 19 -25.50 35.37 -21.85
C VAL A 19 -24.86 35.06 -20.51
N PHE A 20 -25.65 34.59 -19.55
CA PHE A 20 -25.19 33.96 -18.36
C PHE A 20 -24.49 32.65 -18.77
N ILE A 21 -23.19 32.72 -19.00
CA ILE A 21 -22.35 31.52 -19.07
C ILE A 21 -22.32 30.98 -17.65
N PHE A 22 -23.16 30.00 -17.37
CA PHE A 22 -23.02 29.15 -16.21
C PHE A 22 -21.66 28.43 -16.37
N PHE A 23 -20.62 28.94 -15.70
CA PHE A 23 -19.43 28.17 -15.43
C PHE A 23 -19.88 26.99 -14.54
N ILE A 24 -20.20 25.88 -15.18
CA ILE A 24 -20.23 24.59 -14.50
C ILE A 24 -18.79 24.35 -14.09
N SER A 25 -18.43 24.79 -12.89
CA SER A 25 -17.17 24.37 -12.27
C SER A 25 -17.18 22.85 -12.25
N PRO A 26 -16.20 22.18 -12.87
CA PRO A 26 -16.06 20.75 -12.70
C PRO A 26 -15.96 20.53 -11.20
N LYS A 27 -16.85 19.68 -10.65
CA LYS A 27 -16.81 19.28 -9.24
C LYS A 27 -15.36 18.93 -8.94
N GLY A 28 -14.72 19.69 -8.06
CA GLY A 28 -13.31 19.60 -7.77
C GLY A 28 -12.95 18.14 -7.53
N PHE A 29 -12.12 17.62 -8.39
CA PHE A 29 -11.47 16.33 -8.20
C PHE A 29 -10.59 16.52 -6.98
N SER A 30 -11.03 15.98 -5.83
CA SER A 30 -10.38 16.22 -4.55
C SER A 30 -8.98 15.59 -4.61
N GLU A 31 -7.95 16.40 -4.65
CA GLU A 31 -6.55 15.94 -4.61
C GLU A 31 -6.29 14.94 -3.48
N THR A 32 -7.01 15.10 -2.36
CA THR A 32 -6.92 14.18 -1.21
C THR A 32 -7.28 12.73 -1.54
N ASN A 33 -8.13 12.48 -2.53
CA ASN A 33 -8.51 11.12 -2.94
C ASN A 33 -7.42 10.47 -3.81
N ILE A 34 -6.71 11.23 -4.62
CA ILE A 34 -5.63 10.70 -5.48
C ILE A 34 -4.47 10.21 -4.63
N TRP A 35 -4.03 10.99 -3.66
CA TRP A 35 -2.91 10.62 -2.79
C TRP A 35 -3.23 9.43 -1.90
N LYS A 36 -4.47 9.33 -1.41
CA LYS A 36 -4.94 8.19 -0.62
C LYS A 36 -5.03 6.91 -1.46
N ASP A 37 -5.49 7.01 -2.69
CA ASP A 37 -5.60 5.88 -3.61
C ASP A 37 -4.21 5.38 -4.04
N GLN A 38 -3.27 6.28 -4.31
CA GLN A 38 -1.90 5.94 -4.68
C GLN A 38 -1.12 5.29 -3.52
N SER A 39 -1.30 5.75 -2.28
CA SER A 39 -0.72 5.11 -1.09
C SER A 39 -1.29 3.71 -0.91
N SER A 40 -2.60 3.54 -1.03
CA SER A 40 -3.29 2.26 -0.94
C SER A 40 -2.82 1.26 -2.02
N ALA A 41 -2.61 1.70 -3.25
CA ALA A 41 -2.10 0.85 -4.33
C ALA A 41 -0.65 0.41 -4.08
N LYS A 42 0.18 1.31 -3.55
CA LYS A 42 1.57 1.00 -3.17
C LYS A 42 1.62 -0.02 -2.04
N ASP A 43 0.83 0.17 -1.00
CA ASP A 43 0.76 -0.73 0.15
C ASP A 43 0.29 -2.13 -0.27
N LEU A 44 -0.68 -2.21 -1.18
CA LEU A 44 -1.14 -3.48 -1.74
C LEU A 44 0.01 -4.24 -2.41
N ILE A 45 0.78 -3.58 -3.26
CA ILE A 45 1.89 -4.23 -3.97
C ILE A 45 2.97 -4.69 -2.99
N CYS A 46 3.35 -3.85 -2.02
CA CYS A 46 4.34 -4.25 -1.02
C CYS A 46 3.87 -5.42 -0.16
N LEU A 47 2.59 -5.44 0.26
CA LEU A 47 2.04 -6.57 1.01
C LEU A 47 2.01 -7.83 0.16
N ALA A 48 1.62 -7.72 -1.10
CA ALA A 48 1.62 -8.85 -2.04
C ALA A 48 3.03 -9.39 -2.30
N GLU A 49 4.04 -8.52 -2.45
CA GLU A 49 5.45 -8.94 -2.55
C GLU A 49 5.86 -9.76 -1.32
N ASN A 50 5.52 -9.29 -0.13
CA ASN A 50 5.86 -10.01 1.10
C ASN A 50 5.14 -11.35 1.20
N ILE A 51 3.84 -11.41 0.94
CA ILE A 51 3.07 -12.67 0.90
C ILE A 51 3.66 -13.64 -0.13
N TYR A 52 4.02 -13.13 -1.32
CA TYR A 52 4.59 -13.97 -2.38
C TYR A 52 5.94 -14.59 -1.96
N TRP A 53 6.86 -13.79 -1.46
CA TRP A 53 8.20 -14.28 -1.16
C TRP A 53 8.26 -15.12 0.10
N GLU A 54 7.50 -14.77 1.12
CA GLU A 54 7.50 -15.44 2.41
C GLU A 54 6.57 -16.66 2.48
N ALA A 55 5.45 -16.64 1.74
CA ALA A 55 4.38 -17.60 1.98
C ALA A 55 3.71 -18.16 0.71
N ARG A 56 4.29 -18.01 -0.50
CA ARG A 56 3.61 -18.48 -1.74
C ARG A 56 3.27 -19.97 -1.73
N ASN A 57 4.03 -20.79 -1.02
CA ASN A 57 3.84 -22.24 -0.90
C ASN A 57 2.96 -22.63 0.29
N GLN A 58 2.55 -21.67 1.12
CA GLN A 58 1.74 -21.90 2.30
C GLN A 58 0.24 -21.96 1.94
N SER A 59 -0.55 -22.50 2.88
CA SER A 59 -2.00 -22.40 2.85
C SER A 59 -2.46 -20.94 2.88
N LEU A 60 -3.75 -20.70 2.62
CA LEU A 60 -4.33 -19.36 2.76
C LEU A 60 -4.10 -18.80 4.18
N GLU A 61 -4.26 -19.63 5.21
CA GLU A 61 -4.03 -19.23 6.60
C GLU A 61 -2.58 -18.79 6.83
N GLY A 62 -1.59 -19.51 6.30
CA GLY A 62 -0.18 -19.11 6.39
C GLY A 62 0.11 -17.77 5.69
N LYS A 63 -0.49 -17.54 4.53
CA LYS A 63 -0.39 -16.27 3.80
C LYS A 63 -1.02 -15.10 4.58
N LEU A 64 -2.18 -15.34 5.19
CA LEU A 64 -2.86 -14.36 6.04
C LEU A 64 -2.07 -14.09 7.32
N ALA A 65 -1.41 -15.09 7.92
CA ALA A 65 -0.58 -14.90 9.09
C ALA A 65 0.62 -13.98 8.80
N VAL A 66 1.28 -14.14 7.65
CA VAL A 66 2.35 -13.22 7.20
C VAL A 66 1.81 -11.80 6.98
N ALA A 67 0.61 -11.66 6.39
CA ALA A 67 -0.04 -10.36 6.23
C ALA A 67 -0.34 -9.70 7.59
N HIS A 68 -0.86 -10.45 8.55
CA HIS A 68 -1.11 -9.95 9.91
C HIS A 68 0.16 -9.44 10.59
N VAL A 69 1.26 -10.20 10.54
CA VAL A 69 2.54 -9.74 11.10
C VAL A 69 2.99 -8.43 10.43
N THR A 70 2.87 -8.31 9.13
CA THR A 70 3.22 -7.07 8.43
C THR A 70 2.39 -5.89 8.94
N ILE A 71 1.08 -6.05 9.09
CA ILE A 71 0.19 -4.98 9.59
C ILE A 71 0.37 -4.74 11.09
N ASN A 72 0.66 -5.76 11.89
CA ASN A 72 1.00 -5.59 13.31
C ASN A 72 2.27 -4.75 13.48
N ARG A 73 3.28 -4.96 12.63
CA ARG A 73 4.47 -4.12 12.61
C ARG A 73 4.17 -2.68 12.24
N VAL A 74 3.34 -2.42 11.23
CA VAL A 74 2.89 -1.05 10.87
C VAL A 74 2.22 -0.36 12.06
N LYS A 75 1.47 -1.10 12.88
CA LYS A 75 0.78 -0.57 14.07
C LYS A 75 1.70 -0.41 15.28
N SER A 76 2.88 -1.01 15.26
CA SER A 76 3.85 -0.98 16.34
C SER A 76 4.81 0.22 16.18
N ASN A 77 5.09 0.93 17.28
CA ASN A 77 6.07 2.02 17.31
C ASN A 77 7.54 1.57 17.12
N LYS A 78 7.78 0.25 17.01
CA LYS A 78 9.12 -0.34 16.82
C LYS A 78 9.49 -0.52 15.35
N PHE A 79 8.54 -0.31 14.46
CA PHE A 79 8.69 -0.53 13.02
C PHE A 79 8.23 0.71 12.23
N PRO A 80 8.56 0.79 10.95
CA PRO A 80 7.99 1.82 10.07
C PRO A 80 6.45 1.81 10.10
N ASN A 81 5.85 2.99 9.92
CA ASN A 81 4.40 3.19 10.01
C ASN A 81 3.63 3.03 8.69
N ASP A 82 4.26 2.43 7.68
CA ASP A 82 3.65 2.08 6.40
C ASP A 82 4.10 0.68 5.95
N VAL A 83 3.29 0.06 5.10
CA VAL A 83 3.51 -1.33 4.67
C VAL A 83 4.82 -1.49 3.92
N CYS A 84 5.11 -0.58 2.98
CA CYS A 84 6.35 -0.67 2.22
C CYS A 84 7.58 -0.42 3.07
N GLY A 85 7.50 0.49 4.04
CA GLY A 85 8.56 0.72 5.02
C GLY A 85 8.87 -0.52 5.85
N VAL A 86 7.83 -1.24 6.31
CA VAL A 86 8.00 -2.52 7.02
C VAL A 86 8.61 -3.59 6.11
N VAL A 87 8.05 -3.77 4.90
CA VAL A 87 8.47 -4.84 3.98
C VAL A 87 9.88 -4.62 3.47
N LYS A 88 10.27 -3.39 3.20
CA LYS A 88 11.59 -3.02 2.67
C LYS A 88 12.53 -2.47 3.75
N GLN A 89 12.24 -2.75 5.02
CA GLN A 89 13.07 -2.30 6.13
C GLN A 89 14.47 -2.95 6.07
N ALA A 90 15.47 -2.10 5.91
CA ALA A 90 16.87 -2.49 5.80
C ALA A 90 17.77 -1.41 6.41
N LYS A 91 19.01 -1.78 6.75
CA LYS A 91 20.06 -0.80 7.01
C LYS A 91 20.80 -0.49 5.72
N PHE A 92 21.28 0.74 5.63
CA PHE A 92 22.06 1.20 4.49
C PHE A 92 23.43 1.68 4.98
N TYR A 93 24.46 1.38 4.22
CA TYR A 93 25.77 1.97 4.42
C TYR A 93 25.73 3.47 4.04
N PRO A 94 26.68 4.28 4.51
CA PRO A 94 26.79 5.70 4.12
C PRO A 94 26.89 5.91 2.60
N SER A 95 27.32 4.90 1.86
CA SER A 95 27.36 4.89 0.39
C SER A 95 25.99 4.73 -0.29
N GLY A 96 24.91 4.55 0.50
CA GLY A 96 23.55 4.26 -0.01
C GLY A 96 23.32 2.79 -0.40
N LYS A 97 24.32 1.92 -0.27
CA LYS A 97 24.17 0.48 -0.52
C LYS A 97 23.44 -0.19 0.64
N ILE A 98 22.57 -1.15 0.32
CA ILE A 98 21.90 -1.98 1.32
C ILE A 98 22.91 -2.88 2.02
N ASP A 99 22.83 -2.97 3.36
CA ASP A 99 23.50 -4.00 4.14
C ASP A 99 22.72 -5.31 4.00
N LEU A 100 23.26 -6.24 3.22
CA LEU A 100 22.62 -7.52 2.88
C LEU A 100 22.32 -8.42 4.10
N HIS A 101 22.88 -8.11 5.27
CA HIS A 101 22.69 -8.90 6.50
C HIS A 101 21.68 -8.24 7.47
N SER A 102 21.08 -7.12 7.11
CA SER A 102 20.24 -6.32 8.02
C SER A 102 18.84 -6.00 7.50
N CYS A 103 18.33 -6.81 6.58
CA CYS A 103 16.96 -6.68 6.11
C CYS A 103 15.99 -7.43 7.00
N GLN A 104 14.81 -6.84 7.17
CA GLN A 104 13.73 -7.45 7.95
C GLN A 104 13.19 -8.71 7.27
N PHE A 105 13.15 -8.72 5.94
CA PHE A 105 12.82 -9.86 5.10
C PHE A 105 14.02 -10.18 4.20
N SER A 106 14.53 -11.42 4.30
CA SER A 106 15.78 -11.82 3.65
C SER A 106 15.73 -11.74 2.13
N TRP A 107 14.57 -11.98 1.52
CA TRP A 107 14.41 -11.93 0.08
C TRP A 107 14.69 -10.54 -0.51
N TYR A 108 14.43 -9.46 0.25
CA TYR A 108 14.69 -8.09 -0.18
C TYR A 108 16.19 -7.76 -0.29
N CYS A 109 17.02 -8.52 0.41
CA CYS A 109 18.46 -8.29 0.49
C CYS A 109 19.32 -9.46 0.00
N ASP A 110 18.76 -10.46 -0.65
CA ASP A 110 19.49 -11.63 -1.12
C ASP A 110 20.30 -11.37 -2.40
N GLY A 111 20.25 -10.14 -2.92
CA GLY A 111 20.94 -9.71 -4.14
C GLY A 111 20.34 -10.25 -5.43
N LYS A 112 19.18 -10.91 -5.36
CA LYS A 112 18.45 -11.39 -6.52
C LYS A 112 17.36 -10.41 -6.93
N SER A 113 16.70 -10.69 -8.06
CA SER A 113 15.58 -9.88 -8.52
C SER A 113 14.32 -10.18 -7.71
N ASP A 114 13.72 -9.12 -7.12
CA ASP A 114 12.47 -9.20 -6.37
C ASP A 114 11.22 -9.33 -7.26
N LYS A 115 11.41 -9.41 -8.59
CA LYS A 115 10.27 -9.58 -9.52
C LYS A 115 9.69 -10.99 -9.36
N PRO A 116 8.38 -11.12 -9.03
CA PRO A 116 7.72 -12.41 -8.96
C PRO A 116 7.82 -13.17 -10.28
N LYS A 117 8.27 -14.42 -10.24
CA LYS A 117 8.49 -15.27 -11.44
C LYS A 117 7.29 -16.17 -11.74
N ASN A 118 6.54 -16.58 -10.72
CA ASN A 118 5.36 -17.41 -10.90
C ASN A 118 4.11 -16.56 -10.98
N PHE A 119 3.55 -16.43 -12.16
CA PHE A 119 2.38 -15.59 -12.42
C PHE A 119 1.18 -15.96 -11.54
N LYS A 120 0.84 -17.25 -11.45
CA LYS A 120 -0.32 -17.71 -10.65
C LYS A 120 -0.17 -17.36 -9.17
N SER A 121 0.99 -17.64 -8.59
CA SER A 121 1.24 -17.32 -7.18
C SER A 121 1.30 -15.81 -6.93
N TRP A 122 1.69 -15.03 -7.93
CA TRP A 122 1.69 -13.57 -7.84
C TRP A 122 0.28 -12.99 -7.87
N GLU A 123 -0.58 -13.47 -8.80
CA GLU A 123 -2.00 -13.07 -8.83
C GLU A 123 -2.72 -13.45 -7.53
N ASP A 124 -2.45 -14.64 -6.99
CA ASP A 124 -2.98 -15.10 -5.71
C ASP A 124 -2.54 -14.17 -4.55
N ALA A 125 -1.25 -13.85 -4.48
CA ALA A 125 -0.72 -12.94 -3.46
C ALA A 125 -1.35 -11.53 -3.53
N LYS A 126 -1.54 -10.98 -4.75
CA LYS A 126 -2.22 -9.69 -4.94
C LYS A 126 -3.69 -9.73 -4.53
N SER A 127 -4.40 -10.79 -4.88
CA SER A 127 -5.79 -10.98 -4.49
C SER A 127 -5.94 -11.05 -2.97
N ILE A 128 -5.06 -11.81 -2.30
CA ILE A 128 -5.06 -11.93 -0.84
C ILE A 128 -4.72 -10.58 -0.18
N ALA A 129 -3.71 -9.87 -0.68
CA ALA A 129 -3.34 -8.55 -0.16
C ALA A 129 -4.48 -7.53 -0.30
N ALA A 130 -5.14 -7.50 -1.46
CA ALA A 130 -6.27 -6.61 -1.71
C ALA A 130 -7.45 -6.89 -0.77
N ASP A 131 -7.84 -8.16 -0.64
CA ASP A 131 -8.91 -8.58 0.26
C ASP A 131 -8.56 -8.31 1.73
N PHE A 132 -7.33 -8.56 2.13
CA PHE A 132 -6.84 -8.31 3.48
C PHE A 132 -6.91 -6.83 3.84
N LEU A 133 -6.37 -5.95 3.02
CA LEU A 133 -6.39 -4.51 3.25
C LEU A 133 -7.81 -3.92 3.23
N LYS A 134 -8.67 -4.45 2.36
CA LYS A 134 -10.08 -4.02 2.27
C LYS A 134 -10.90 -4.46 3.47
N ARG A 135 -10.77 -5.70 3.91
CA ARG A 135 -11.62 -6.31 4.96
C ARG A 135 -11.08 -6.07 6.37
N ASN A 136 -9.76 -5.81 6.49
CA ASN A 136 -9.06 -5.68 7.76
C ASN A 136 -9.49 -6.78 8.77
N PRO A 137 -9.23 -8.07 8.46
CA PRO A 137 -9.73 -9.19 9.26
C PRO A 137 -9.16 -9.17 10.66
N SER A 138 -9.89 -9.82 11.59
CA SER A 138 -9.43 -9.97 12.98
C SER A 138 -8.10 -10.73 13.04
N ASP A 139 -7.16 -10.20 13.80
CA ASP A 139 -5.82 -10.79 13.94
C ASP A 139 -5.84 -12.06 14.78
N PHE A 140 -5.72 -13.21 14.11
CA PHE A 140 -5.58 -14.51 14.77
C PHE A 140 -4.15 -14.82 15.21
N THR A 141 -3.16 -14.01 14.76
CA THR A 141 -1.75 -14.20 15.15
C THR A 141 -1.44 -13.65 16.54
N LYS A 142 -2.46 -13.14 17.25
CA LYS A 142 -2.37 -12.65 18.64
C LYS A 142 -1.37 -11.50 18.82
N GLY A 143 -1.26 -10.63 17.81
CA GLY A 143 -0.34 -9.51 17.83
C GLY A 143 1.11 -9.89 17.53
N SER A 144 1.36 -11.04 16.89
CA SER A 144 2.71 -11.47 16.56
C SER A 144 3.43 -10.45 15.68
N LEU A 145 4.69 -10.20 16.00
CA LEU A 145 5.58 -9.28 15.29
C LEU A 145 6.76 -10.00 14.63
N TRP A 146 7.04 -11.26 15.01
CA TRP A 146 8.13 -12.07 14.49
C TRP A 146 7.64 -13.45 14.11
N TYR A 147 8.31 -14.06 13.16
CA TYR A 147 8.16 -15.47 12.81
C TYR A 147 9.43 -16.01 12.17
N HIS A 148 9.57 -17.31 12.18
CA HIS A 148 10.59 -18.03 11.42
C HIS A 148 10.02 -19.37 10.93
N ASN A 149 10.68 -19.96 9.92
CA ASN A 149 10.34 -21.29 9.44
C ASN A 149 10.70 -22.36 10.49
N LEU A 150 9.94 -23.46 10.55
CA LEU A 150 10.15 -24.58 11.46
C LEU A 150 11.55 -25.20 11.35
N ASP A 151 12.19 -25.11 10.16
CA ASP A 151 13.50 -25.68 9.90
C ASP A 151 14.69 -24.90 10.50
N VAL A 152 14.41 -23.73 11.10
CA VAL A 152 15.45 -22.88 11.70
C VAL A 152 15.11 -22.57 13.16
N SER A 153 16.15 -22.27 13.95
CA SER A 153 16.01 -21.88 15.36
C SER A 153 16.87 -20.65 15.63
N PRO A 154 16.38 -19.46 15.29
CA PRO A 154 17.12 -18.23 15.50
C PRO A 154 17.25 -17.93 16.99
N GLY A 155 18.43 -17.44 17.42
CA GLY A 155 18.72 -17.21 18.85
C GLY A 155 17.73 -16.28 19.55
N TRP A 156 17.15 -15.31 18.83
CA TRP A 156 16.14 -14.39 19.39
C TRP A 156 14.83 -15.10 19.78
N SER A 157 14.49 -16.24 19.17
CA SER A 157 13.22 -16.93 19.44
C SER A 157 13.12 -17.44 20.88
N THR A 158 14.24 -17.71 21.55
CA THR A 158 14.29 -18.17 22.95
C THR A 158 13.88 -17.09 23.95
N SER A 159 13.99 -15.82 23.58
CA SER A 159 13.60 -14.66 24.42
C SER A 159 12.20 -14.14 24.11
N MET A 160 11.47 -14.77 23.19
CA MET A 160 10.15 -14.35 22.75
C MET A 160 9.06 -15.32 23.22
N GLN A 161 7.84 -14.83 23.35
CA GLN A 161 6.68 -15.67 23.62
C GLN A 161 6.17 -16.29 22.32
N LYS A 162 6.20 -17.61 22.21
CA LYS A 162 5.55 -18.33 21.10
C LYS A 162 4.04 -18.13 21.19
N ALA A 163 3.44 -17.63 20.11
CA ALA A 163 2.01 -17.34 20.03
C ALA A 163 1.23 -18.49 19.36
N LEU A 164 1.71 -18.98 18.20
CA LEU A 164 1.08 -20.07 17.46
C LEU A 164 2.04 -20.62 16.39
N VAL A 165 1.62 -21.74 15.78
CA VAL A 165 2.22 -22.34 14.60
C VAL A 165 1.17 -22.35 13.49
N VAL A 166 1.52 -21.90 12.30
CA VAL A 166 0.66 -21.96 11.10
C VAL A 166 1.51 -22.39 9.91
N GLY A 167 1.15 -23.50 9.28
CA GLY A 167 1.95 -24.10 8.22
C GLY A 167 3.38 -24.37 8.69
N ASP A 168 4.35 -23.92 7.91
CA ASP A 168 5.76 -24.09 8.21
C ASP A 168 6.37 -22.98 9.06
N HIS A 169 5.54 -22.12 9.69
CA HIS A 169 6.00 -20.97 10.46
C HIS A 169 5.58 -21.01 11.93
N ILE A 170 6.49 -20.59 12.82
CA ILE A 170 6.24 -20.31 14.22
C ILE A 170 6.17 -18.79 14.40
N PHE A 171 5.09 -18.29 14.99
CA PHE A 171 4.86 -16.88 15.23
C PHE A 171 5.11 -16.51 16.69
N TYR A 172 5.66 -15.33 16.90
CA TYR A 172 6.11 -14.87 18.22
C TYR A 172 5.65 -13.43 18.48
N LYS A 173 5.45 -13.16 19.78
CA LYS A 173 5.25 -11.81 20.33
C LYS A 173 6.25 -11.57 21.46
N GLU A 174 6.34 -10.34 21.95
CA GLU A 174 7.14 -10.02 23.11
C GLU A 174 6.60 -10.73 24.36
N GLN A 175 7.50 -11.04 25.28
CA GLN A 175 7.10 -11.42 26.63
C GLN A 175 6.55 -10.18 27.32
N THR A 176 5.33 -10.27 27.81
CA THR A 176 4.68 -9.22 28.63
C THR A 176 5.12 -9.35 30.07
#